data_bffb9bfca3538e73ee4d1d8a5a52cec4
#
_entry.id   bffb9bfca3538e73ee4d1d8a5a52cec4
#
_cell.length_a   1.000
_cell.length_b   1.000
_cell.length_c   1.000
_cell.angle_alpha   90.00
_cell.angle_beta   90.00
_cell.angle_gamma   90.00
#
_symmetry.space_group_name_H-M   'P 1'
#
loop_
_entity.id
_entity.type
_entity.pdbx_description
1 polymer ?
#
loop_
_entity_poly.entity_id
_entity_poly.type
_entity_poly.pdbx_seq_one_letter_code
_entity_poly.pdbx_strand_id
1 'polypeptide(L)'
;MLANKYRPYTFAGIVGQRNIVKNIQKQSMEDRFFSVYVLGGQFGSGKTTMARLVALAANCENKDSEGNPCCTCHACRAIINGQAQDVLEVDGASNNGVEQVRNIIEQASYAPSLLKRRIFILDEVHMLSQAAWNALLKTLEEPSKSNIFILCTTETEKIPLTVMSRAAKYAFLKIEPEDIYKKLVEGAEKEKIEYEDEALMLIAKKAGGAMRNAWGLLEQASLAGRVTVSDISSLLMLNDSDFIRQVMSHILGCDAAAIMEDMQSFSMTGNSVGSLINDLSDLLSDMIRKDVSDPRKLENYCIIADSLMEAGRTAGNSTVTDLSVCFIRLSQRLGGSENVLLARIEELEKRIKALESGTRPVVAVTEEKTEPEQNADVVEEAAGEETVMTADSEVSASPFFMDFGFEFGMGLSFGSSGSNAPEVHPAGEPEKVHEADGQPEQPEEKKKEDSSREIKLLEFLDSEPLLRECITLASARVGNHIRTPFPAVVKIVKAYRDAKGLDITVEMQEGMKL
;
A
#
# COMPACT_ATOMS: atom_id res chain seq x y z
N MET A 1 13.07 -22.99 -3.01
CA MET A 1 12.16 -21.90 -3.47
C MET A 1 12.17 -21.85 -4.98
N LEU A 2 11.01 -22.08 -5.61
CA LEU A 2 10.82 -22.06 -7.07
C LEU A 2 11.22 -20.72 -7.68
N ALA A 3 10.95 -19.61 -6.98
CA ALA A 3 11.31 -18.28 -7.42
C ALA A 3 12.83 -18.09 -7.69
N ASN A 4 13.69 -18.78 -6.97
CA ASN A 4 15.13 -18.75 -7.21
C ASN A 4 15.56 -19.75 -8.29
N LYS A 5 14.94 -20.95 -8.31
CA LYS A 5 15.23 -22.02 -9.28
C LYS A 5 14.89 -21.58 -10.71
N TYR A 6 13.75 -20.86 -10.88
CA TYR A 6 13.26 -20.40 -12.18
C TYR A 6 13.65 -18.95 -12.52
N ARG A 7 14.63 -18.39 -11.81
CA ARG A 7 15.17 -17.06 -12.15
C ARG A 7 15.88 -17.14 -13.51
N PRO A 8 15.45 -16.33 -14.50
CA PRO A 8 16.05 -16.38 -15.84
C PRO A 8 17.46 -15.82 -15.86
N TYR A 9 18.31 -16.44 -16.64
CA TYR A 9 19.68 -16.01 -16.94
C TYR A 9 19.86 -15.56 -18.40
N THR A 10 18.77 -15.50 -19.18
CA THR A 10 18.75 -15.02 -20.57
C THR A 10 17.64 -13.99 -20.75
N PHE A 11 17.77 -13.12 -21.74
CA PHE A 11 16.77 -12.10 -22.04
C PHE A 11 15.42 -12.71 -22.43
N ALA A 12 15.44 -13.81 -23.19
CA ALA A 12 14.23 -14.54 -23.57
C ALA A 12 13.45 -15.13 -22.39
N GLY A 13 14.13 -15.37 -21.28
CA GLY A 13 13.49 -15.91 -20.06
C GLY A 13 12.74 -14.86 -19.22
N ILE A 14 12.94 -13.57 -19.47
CA ILE A 14 12.25 -12.49 -18.74
C ILE A 14 10.78 -12.44 -19.16
N VAL A 15 9.90 -12.48 -18.19
CA VAL A 15 8.45 -12.40 -18.40
C VAL A 15 8.02 -10.93 -18.46
N GLY A 16 7.23 -10.57 -19.47
CA GLY A 16 6.82 -9.18 -19.70
C GLY A 16 7.99 -8.27 -20.08
N GLN A 17 7.91 -6.99 -19.74
CA GLN A 17 8.97 -5.96 -19.87
C GLN A 17 9.61 -5.86 -21.25
N ARG A 18 8.87 -6.15 -22.33
CA ARG A 18 9.38 -6.35 -23.70
C ARG A 18 10.28 -5.21 -24.20
N ASN A 19 9.93 -3.96 -23.90
CA ASN A 19 10.70 -2.79 -24.34
C ASN A 19 12.03 -2.66 -23.58
N ILE A 20 12.02 -2.94 -22.28
CA ILE A 20 13.22 -2.91 -21.43
C ILE A 20 14.19 -4.01 -21.88
N VAL A 21 13.67 -5.22 -22.07
CA VAL A 21 14.44 -6.37 -22.56
C VAL A 21 15.11 -6.05 -23.88
N LYS A 22 14.37 -5.55 -24.89
CA LYS A 22 14.92 -5.18 -26.21
C LYS A 22 16.03 -4.13 -26.09
N ASN A 23 15.84 -3.10 -25.27
CA ASN A 23 16.81 -2.03 -25.10
C ASN A 23 18.11 -2.52 -24.45
N ILE A 24 18.02 -3.32 -23.39
CA ILE A 24 19.20 -3.84 -22.68
C ILE A 24 19.88 -4.92 -23.53
N GLN A 25 19.13 -5.75 -24.23
CA GLN A 25 19.62 -6.75 -25.15
C GLN A 25 20.46 -6.10 -26.27
N LYS A 26 19.98 -4.99 -26.85
CA LYS A 26 20.74 -4.22 -27.85
C LYS A 26 22.06 -3.69 -27.28
N GLN A 27 22.05 -3.16 -26.06
CA GLN A 27 23.29 -2.74 -25.37
C GLN A 27 24.26 -3.90 -25.18
N SER A 28 23.73 -5.10 -24.88
CA SER A 28 24.54 -6.31 -24.76
C SER A 28 25.17 -6.73 -26.10
N MET A 29 24.42 -6.67 -27.20
CA MET A 29 24.93 -6.98 -28.54
C MET A 29 26.05 -6.01 -28.96
N GLU A 30 25.88 -4.71 -28.66
CA GLU A 30 26.84 -3.66 -28.98
C GLU A 30 27.98 -3.55 -27.96
N ASP A 31 27.94 -4.30 -26.86
CA ASP A 31 28.82 -4.19 -25.68
C ASP A 31 28.92 -2.77 -25.11
N ARG A 32 27.83 -1.99 -25.22
CA ARG A 32 27.71 -0.58 -24.84
C ARG A 32 26.71 -0.41 -23.69
N PHE A 33 27.20 -0.62 -22.48
CA PHE A 33 26.39 -0.46 -21.26
C PHE A 33 26.53 0.96 -20.70
N PHE A 34 25.48 1.48 -20.10
CA PHE A 34 25.53 2.70 -19.31
C PHE A 34 26.26 2.45 -17.99
N SER A 35 26.90 3.49 -17.46
CA SER A 35 27.58 3.39 -16.17
C SER A 35 26.60 3.40 -14.99
N VAL A 36 25.39 3.99 -15.15
CA VAL A 36 24.37 4.04 -14.11
C VAL A 36 23.02 3.68 -14.69
N TYR A 37 22.35 2.73 -14.05
CA TYR A 37 20.97 2.31 -14.33
C TYR A 37 20.08 2.62 -13.13
N VAL A 38 18.86 3.04 -13.40
CA VAL A 38 17.77 3.09 -12.40
C VAL A 38 16.63 2.21 -12.89
N LEU A 39 16.36 1.13 -12.14
CA LEU A 39 15.30 0.18 -12.39
C LEU A 39 14.19 0.42 -11.37
N GLY A 40 13.15 1.14 -11.76
CA GLY A 40 12.00 1.46 -10.91
C GLY A 40 10.81 0.56 -11.18
N GLY A 41 10.00 0.27 -10.16
CA GLY A 41 8.75 -0.47 -10.30
C GLY A 41 8.41 -1.36 -9.12
N GLN A 42 7.24 -1.97 -9.15
CA GLN A 42 6.70 -2.77 -8.06
C GLN A 42 7.62 -3.93 -7.64
N PHE A 43 7.53 -4.33 -6.37
CA PHE A 43 8.22 -5.52 -5.85
C PHE A 43 7.86 -6.76 -6.68
N GLY A 44 8.85 -7.61 -6.96
CA GLY A 44 8.62 -8.86 -7.72
C GLY A 44 8.42 -8.70 -9.23
N SER A 45 8.51 -7.49 -9.81
CA SER A 45 8.37 -7.21 -11.26
C SER A 45 9.59 -7.60 -12.12
N GLY A 46 10.70 -8.04 -11.48
CA GLY A 46 11.91 -8.51 -12.18
C GLY A 46 13.09 -7.56 -12.17
N LYS A 47 13.09 -6.45 -11.40
CA LYS A 47 14.19 -5.46 -11.32
C LYS A 47 15.53 -6.12 -11.01
N THR A 48 15.66 -6.79 -9.87
CA THR A 48 16.89 -7.45 -9.44
C THR A 48 17.32 -8.57 -10.40
N THR A 49 16.35 -9.27 -11.01
CA THR A 49 16.62 -10.27 -12.04
C THR A 49 17.26 -9.63 -13.27
N MET A 50 16.72 -8.51 -13.74
CA MET A 50 17.31 -7.76 -14.86
C MET A 50 18.68 -7.19 -14.48
N ALA A 51 18.88 -6.70 -13.27
CA ALA A 51 20.16 -6.23 -12.78
C ALA A 51 21.24 -7.33 -12.87
N ARG A 52 20.91 -8.53 -12.38
CA ARG A 52 21.81 -9.69 -12.50
C ARG A 52 22.05 -10.12 -13.95
N LEU A 53 21.03 -10.01 -14.81
CA LEU A 53 21.19 -10.30 -16.23
C LEU A 53 22.10 -9.29 -16.94
N VAL A 54 22.03 -8.00 -16.58
CA VAL A 54 22.98 -6.97 -17.03
C VAL A 54 24.40 -7.32 -16.58
N ALA A 55 24.58 -7.74 -15.31
CA ALA A 55 25.88 -8.15 -14.76
C ALA A 55 26.48 -9.33 -15.55
N LEU A 56 25.66 -10.34 -15.86
CA LEU A 56 26.05 -11.48 -16.69
C LEU A 56 26.41 -11.03 -18.12
N ALA A 57 25.54 -10.26 -18.76
CA ALA A 57 25.73 -9.81 -20.14
C ALA A 57 26.94 -8.88 -20.30
N ALA A 58 27.20 -8.01 -19.31
CA ALA A 58 28.34 -7.09 -19.32
C ALA A 58 29.70 -7.80 -19.18
N ASN A 59 29.72 -8.98 -18.55
CA ASN A 59 30.94 -9.72 -18.26
C ASN A 59 31.08 -11.04 -19.02
N CYS A 60 30.06 -11.44 -19.81
CA CYS A 60 30.12 -12.67 -20.58
C CYS A 60 31.21 -12.61 -21.66
N GLU A 61 32.02 -13.66 -21.72
CA GLU A 61 33.08 -13.81 -22.70
C GLU A 61 32.54 -14.25 -24.07
N ASN A 62 31.48 -15.05 -24.07
CA ASN A 62 30.92 -15.70 -25.27
C ASN A 62 29.41 -15.48 -25.34
N LYS A 63 28.99 -14.26 -25.70
CA LYS A 63 27.58 -13.96 -25.94
C LYS A 63 27.09 -14.60 -27.23
N ASP A 64 25.82 -14.95 -27.31
CA ASP A 64 25.22 -15.38 -28.57
C ASP A 64 24.95 -14.18 -29.51
N SER A 65 24.43 -14.47 -30.70
CA SER A 65 24.08 -13.46 -31.72
C SER A 65 23.00 -12.48 -31.27
N GLU A 66 22.21 -12.86 -30.30
CA GLU A 66 21.15 -12.04 -29.71
C GLU A 66 21.63 -11.28 -28.46
N GLY A 67 22.90 -11.40 -28.10
CA GLY A 67 23.48 -10.74 -26.92
C GLY A 67 23.16 -11.41 -25.59
N ASN A 68 22.59 -12.63 -25.58
CA ASN A 68 22.39 -13.37 -24.33
C ASN A 68 23.73 -13.84 -23.75
N PRO A 69 23.87 -13.87 -22.43
CA PRO A 69 25.04 -14.47 -21.78
C PRO A 69 25.05 -15.99 -22.00
N CYS A 70 26.23 -16.57 -22.22
CA CYS A 70 26.38 -18.01 -22.49
C CYS A 70 26.11 -18.91 -21.28
N CYS A 71 26.09 -18.37 -20.09
CA CYS A 71 25.92 -19.06 -18.80
C CYS A 71 26.96 -20.17 -18.49
N THR A 72 27.96 -20.36 -19.34
CA THR A 72 28.94 -21.47 -19.24
C THR A 72 30.39 -21.02 -19.10
N CYS A 73 30.76 -19.81 -19.50
CA CYS A 73 32.11 -19.28 -19.33
C CYS A 73 32.44 -19.03 -17.85
N HIS A 74 33.72 -18.79 -17.56
CA HIS A 74 34.19 -18.57 -16.19
C HIS A 74 33.45 -17.41 -15.50
N ALA A 75 33.32 -16.27 -16.18
CA ALA A 75 32.63 -15.10 -15.68
C ALA A 75 31.15 -15.40 -15.34
N CYS A 76 30.42 -16.03 -16.27
CA CYS A 76 29.02 -16.37 -16.05
C CYS A 76 28.83 -17.32 -14.87
N ARG A 77 29.65 -18.38 -14.76
CA ARG A 77 29.55 -19.34 -13.64
C ARG A 77 29.86 -18.67 -12.30
N ALA A 78 30.90 -17.83 -12.25
CA ALA A 78 31.23 -17.10 -11.02
C ALA A 78 30.08 -16.20 -10.56
N ILE A 79 29.43 -15.49 -11.49
CA ILE A 79 28.29 -14.59 -11.20
C ILE A 79 27.06 -15.40 -10.77
N ILE A 80 26.71 -16.47 -11.50
CA ILE A 80 25.54 -17.30 -11.20
C ILE A 80 25.66 -17.95 -9.81
N ASN A 81 26.87 -18.40 -9.45
CA ASN A 81 27.15 -19.03 -8.15
C ASN A 81 27.35 -18.02 -7.01
N GLY A 82 27.31 -16.70 -7.28
CA GLY A 82 27.55 -15.67 -6.27
C GLY A 82 29.01 -15.60 -5.78
N GLN A 83 29.97 -16.12 -6.55
CA GLN A 83 31.39 -16.17 -6.21
C GLN A 83 32.22 -15.04 -6.86
N ALA A 84 31.57 -14.20 -7.69
CA ALA A 84 32.25 -13.12 -8.40
C ALA A 84 32.47 -11.91 -7.48
N GLN A 85 33.70 -11.68 -7.03
CA GLN A 85 34.09 -10.54 -6.18
C GLN A 85 33.84 -9.17 -6.86
N ASP A 86 33.83 -9.14 -8.19
CA ASP A 86 33.57 -7.93 -8.97
C ASP A 86 32.07 -7.66 -9.20
N VAL A 87 31.17 -8.50 -8.65
CA VAL A 87 29.72 -8.26 -8.66
C VAL A 87 29.24 -8.17 -7.22
N LEU A 88 28.97 -6.96 -6.78
CA LEU A 88 28.50 -6.69 -5.42
C LEU A 88 27.01 -6.41 -5.46
N GLU A 89 26.24 -7.21 -4.74
CA GLU A 89 24.79 -7.00 -4.55
C GLU A 89 24.55 -6.60 -3.09
N VAL A 90 23.98 -5.41 -2.90
CA VAL A 90 23.72 -4.82 -1.57
C VAL A 90 22.26 -4.46 -1.49
N ASP A 91 21.60 -4.95 -0.45
CA ASP A 91 20.24 -4.56 -0.10
C ASP A 91 20.28 -3.26 0.74
N GLY A 92 19.68 -2.20 0.20
CA GLY A 92 19.60 -0.90 0.84
C GLY A 92 18.75 -0.87 2.11
N ALA A 93 17.83 -1.81 2.29
CA ALA A 93 17.05 -1.90 3.51
C ALA A 93 17.91 -2.34 4.71
N SER A 94 18.80 -3.30 4.49
CA SER A 94 19.73 -3.81 5.51
C SER A 94 21.00 -2.97 5.65
N ASN A 95 21.38 -2.23 4.57
CA ASN A 95 22.67 -1.52 4.46
C ASN A 95 22.47 -0.04 4.09
N ASN A 96 21.66 0.69 4.86
CA ASN A 96 21.28 2.07 4.56
C ASN A 96 22.26 3.14 5.10
N GLY A 97 23.27 2.74 5.82
CA GLY A 97 24.22 3.63 6.50
C GLY A 97 25.31 4.19 5.57
N VAL A 98 25.93 5.29 6.01
CA VAL A 98 27.01 5.96 5.26
C VAL A 98 28.26 5.09 5.16
N GLU A 99 28.56 4.29 6.18
CA GLU A 99 29.78 3.45 6.20
C GLU A 99 29.71 2.35 5.14
N GLN A 100 28.57 1.69 4.99
CA GLN A 100 28.37 0.69 3.96
C GLN A 100 28.53 1.30 2.55
N VAL A 101 27.99 2.49 2.35
CA VAL A 101 28.14 3.20 1.08
C VAL A 101 29.58 3.65 0.85
N ARG A 102 30.34 4.06 1.89
CA ARG A 102 31.77 4.35 1.78
C ARG A 102 32.58 3.15 1.33
N ASN A 103 32.27 1.94 1.83
CA ASN A 103 32.90 0.70 1.39
C ASN A 103 32.63 0.43 -0.10
N ILE A 104 31.40 0.72 -0.58
CA ILE A 104 31.05 0.62 -2.01
C ILE A 104 31.89 1.60 -2.83
N ILE A 105 32.02 2.85 -2.38
CA ILE A 105 32.79 3.91 -3.05
C ILE A 105 34.28 3.53 -3.11
N GLU A 106 34.82 3.02 -2.01
CA GLU A 106 36.20 2.55 -1.96
C GLU A 106 36.43 1.42 -2.97
N GLN A 107 35.57 0.40 -2.99
CA GLN A 107 35.65 -0.69 -3.96
C GLN A 107 35.49 -0.18 -5.40
N ALA A 108 34.67 0.83 -5.65
CA ALA A 108 34.48 1.42 -6.96
C ALA A 108 35.72 2.19 -7.46
N SER A 109 36.65 2.56 -6.57
CA SER A 109 37.91 3.21 -6.93
C SER A 109 38.95 2.25 -7.51
N TYR A 110 38.81 0.95 -7.24
CA TYR A 110 39.72 -0.07 -7.74
C TYR A 110 39.24 -0.68 -9.06
N ALA A 111 40.17 -1.05 -9.92
CA ALA A 111 39.87 -1.80 -11.14
C ALA A 111 39.26 -3.18 -10.81
N PRO A 112 38.44 -3.75 -11.70
CA PRO A 112 37.95 -5.14 -11.54
C PRO A 112 39.12 -6.11 -11.42
N SER A 113 38.98 -7.14 -10.59
CA SER A 113 40.03 -8.11 -10.31
C SER A 113 40.06 -9.26 -11.31
N LEU A 114 38.89 -9.82 -11.65
CA LEU A 114 38.75 -11.04 -12.45
C LEU A 114 37.81 -10.83 -13.65
N LEU A 115 36.87 -9.90 -13.54
CA LEU A 115 35.87 -9.67 -14.55
C LEU A 115 36.22 -8.46 -15.45
N LYS A 116 35.54 -8.34 -16.58
CA LYS A 116 35.69 -7.20 -17.51
C LYS A 116 35.22 -5.89 -16.88
N ARG A 117 34.15 -5.95 -16.08
CA ARG A 117 33.51 -4.82 -15.44
C ARG A 117 33.12 -5.14 -14.00
N ARG A 118 33.26 -4.16 -13.13
CA ARG A 118 32.76 -4.25 -11.76
C ARG A 118 31.31 -3.76 -11.72
N ILE A 119 30.43 -4.55 -11.11
CA ILE A 119 29.00 -4.28 -11.07
C ILE A 119 28.56 -4.08 -9.62
N PHE A 120 27.87 -3.00 -9.37
CA PHE A 120 27.23 -2.70 -8.08
C PHE A 120 25.71 -2.74 -8.26
N ILE A 121 25.07 -3.75 -7.72
CA ILE A 121 23.61 -3.87 -7.69
C ILE A 121 23.15 -3.39 -6.30
N LEU A 122 22.49 -2.25 -6.26
CA LEU A 122 21.93 -1.69 -5.03
C LEU A 122 20.41 -1.88 -5.09
N ASP A 123 19.90 -2.82 -4.31
CA ASP A 123 18.45 -3.07 -4.25
C ASP A 123 17.80 -2.22 -3.16
N GLU A 124 16.55 -1.85 -3.36
CA GLU A 124 15.74 -0.97 -2.51
C GLU A 124 16.49 0.32 -2.09
N VAL A 125 17.14 0.97 -3.05
CA VAL A 125 18.00 2.15 -2.80
C VAL A 125 17.25 3.34 -2.18
N HIS A 126 15.93 3.40 -2.27
CA HIS A 126 15.12 4.42 -1.62
C HIS A 126 15.22 4.40 -0.08
N MET A 127 15.71 3.30 0.48
CA MET A 127 15.96 3.16 1.92
C MET A 127 17.27 3.77 2.39
N LEU A 128 18.16 4.17 1.46
CA LEU A 128 19.42 4.80 1.83
C LEU A 128 19.20 6.14 2.55
N SER A 129 19.97 6.38 3.60
CA SER A 129 19.95 7.67 4.31
C SER A 129 20.41 8.81 3.40
N GLN A 130 19.97 10.03 3.69
CA GLN A 130 20.39 11.23 2.94
C GLN A 130 21.91 11.41 2.93
N ALA A 131 22.57 11.08 4.03
CA ALA A 131 24.02 11.15 4.15
C ALA A 131 24.73 10.08 3.28
N ALA A 132 24.13 8.88 3.15
CA ALA A 132 24.61 7.83 2.25
C ALA A 132 24.46 8.26 0.78
N TRP A 133 23.31 8.84 0.40
CA TRP A 133 23.12 9.43 -0.92
C TRP A 133 24.17 10.48 -1.25
N ASN A 134 24.37 11.45 -0.36
CA ASN A 134 25.35 12.52 -0.55
C ASN A 134 26.78 11.98 -0.76
N ALA A 135 27.16 10.93 -0.03
CA ALA A 135 28.45 10.26 -0.23
C ALA A 135 28.56 9.60 -1.63
N LEU A 136 27.46 8.96 -2.11
CA LEU A 136 27.45 8.22 -3.37
C LEU A 136 27.39 9.13 -4.61
N LEU A 137 26.83 10.35 -4.49
CA LEU A 137 26.59 11.26 -5.62
C LEU A 137 27.84 11.47 -6.48
N LYS A 138 28.99 11.79 -5.86
CA LYS A 138 30.25 12.04 -6.62
C LYS A 138 30.65 10.83 -7.47
N THR A 139 30.51 9.63 -6.94
CA THR A 139 30.86 8.37 -7.64
C THR A 139 29.89 8.06 -8.78
N LEU A 140 28.60 8.41 -8.61
CA LEU A 140 27.59 8.24 -9.65
C LEU A 140 27.65 9.34 -10.74
N GLU A 141 28.19 10.51 -10.40
CA GLU A 141 28.40 11.61 -11.37
C GLU A 141 29.55 11.31 -12.32
N GLU A 142 30.65 10.80 -11.79
CA GLU A 142 31.86 10.49 -12.56
C GLU A 142 32.31 9.02 -12.33
N PRO A 143 31.48 8.04 -12.76
CA PRO A 143 31.82 6.65 -12.56
C PRO A 143 32.99 6.23 -13.43
N SER A 144 33.87 5.37 -12.91
CA SER A 144 34.91 4.73 -13.73
C SER A 144 34.29 3.97 -14.90
N LYS A 145 34.92 4.00 -16.06
CA LYS A 145 34.46 3.30 -17.28
C LYS A 145 34.31 1.77 -17.09
N SER A 146 35.00 1.22 -16.11
CA SER A 146 34.91 -0.20 -15.75
C SER A 146 33.79 -0.52 -14.77
N ASN A 147 33.11 0.46 -14.21
CA ASN A 147 32.05 0.28 -13.21
C ASN A 147 30.66 0.46 -13.81
N ILE A 148 29.72 -0.37 -13.36
CA ILE A 148 28.31 -0.23 -13.66
C ILE A 148 27.54 -0.26 -12.33
N PHE A 149 26.78 0.79 -12.07
CA PHE A 149 25.87 0.89 -10.94
C PHE A 149 24.44 0.61 -11.40
N ILE A 150 23.77 -0.31 -10.74
CA ILE A 150 22.38 -0.67 -11.03
C ILE A 150 21.56 -0.45 -9.76
N LEU A 151 20.77 0.61 -9.79
CA LEU A 151 19.96 1.06 -8.67
C LEU A 151 18.54 0.54 -8.85
N CYS A 152 18.09 -0.38 -7.99
CA CYS A 152 16.75 -0.92 -8.01
C CYS A 152 15.92 -0.27 -6.92
N THR A 153 14.67 0.11 -7.21
CA THR A 153 13.78 0.76 -6.26
C THR A 153 12.31 0.49 -6.56
N THR A 154 11.48 0.51 -5.52
CA THR A 154 10.03 0.59 -5.66
C THR A 154 9.53 2.04 -5.71
N GLU A 155 10.32 3.01 -5.23
CA GLU A 155 9.98 4.42 -5.10
C GLU A 155 11.00 5.29 -5.83
N THR A 156 10.72 5.58 -7.09
CA THR A 156 11.61 6.38 -7.96
C THR A 156 11.69 7.85 -7.52
N GLU A 157 10.66 8.35 -6.86
CA GLU A 157 10.55 9.74 -6.41
C GLU A 157 11.56 10.07 -5.31
N LYS A 158 12.00 9.07 -4.54
CA LYS A 158 13.00 9.23 -3.48
C LYS A 158 14.43 9.28 -3.98
N ILE A 159 14.68 8.96 -5.26
CA ILE A 159 16.02 9.05 -5.85
C ILE A 159 16.36 10.51 -6.16
N PRO A 160 17.54 11.01 -5.76
CA PRO A 160 17.95 12.37 -6.07
C PRO A 160 17.92 12.68 -7.57
N LEU A 161 17.40 13.86 -7.94
CA LEU A 161 17.29 14.29 -9.34
C LEU A 161 18.65 14.36 -10.06
N THR A 162 19.72 14.63 -9.32
CA THR A 162 21.10 14.63 -9.81
C THR A 162 21.52 13.26 -10.34
N VAL A 163 21.10 12.16 -9.69
CA VAL A 163 21.32 10.78 -10.16
C VAL A 163 20.39 10.49 -11.34
N MET A 164 19.12 10.87 -11.21
CA MET A 164 18.12 10.63 -12.25
C MET A 164 18.46 11.30 -13.58
N SER A 165 19.16 12.43 -13.58
CA SER A 165 19.54 13.15 -14.82
C SER A 165 20.63 12.43 -15.63
N ARG A 166 21.41 11.54 -15.01
CA ARG A 166 22.58 10.86 -15.61
C ARG A 166 22.34 9.37 -15.84
N ALA A 167 21.35 8.79 -15.20
CA ALA A 167 21.08 7.37 -15.27
C ALA A 167 20.18 6.98 -16.45
N ALA A 168 20.40 5.78 -16.96
CA ALA A 168 19.45 5.11 -17.86
C ALA A 168 18.28 4.59 -17.02
N LYS A 169 17.08 5.14 -17.26
CA LYS A 169 15.87 4.88 -16.48
C LYS A 169 15.01 3.83 -17.15
N TYR A 170 14.58 2.85 -16.38
CA TYR A 170 13.68 1.80 -16.82
C TYR A 170 12.56 1.60 -15.80
N ALA A 171 11.32 1.84 -16.23
CA ALA A 171 10.12 1.63 -15.41
C ALA A 171 9.55 0.24 -15.69
N PHE A 172 9.62 -0.63 -14.68
CA PHE A 172 9.06 -1.97 -14.71
C PHE A 172 7.55 -1.91 -14.41
N LEU A 173 6.78 -2.37 -15.35
CA LEU A 173 5.32 -2.46 -15.23
C LEU A 173 4.92 -3.76 -14.52
N LYS A 174 3.66 -3.83 -14.08
CA LYS A 174 3.05 -5.09 -13.65
C LYS A 174 3.06 -6.07 -14.82
N ILE A 175 3.36 -7.33 -14.51
CA ILE A 175 3.33 -8.41 -15.51
C ILE A 175 1.87 -8.82 -15.71
N GLU A 176 1.46 -8.98 -16.95
CA GLU A 176 0.10 -9.41 -17.28
C GLU A 176 -0.16 -10.83 -16.74
N PRO A 177 -1.36 -11.11 -16.21
CA PRO A 177 -1.68 -12.43 -15.66
C PRO A 177 -1.48 -13.56 -16.65
N GLU A 178 -1.77 -13.35 -17.94
CA GLU A 178 -1.57 -14.33 -19.00
C GLU A 178 -0.10 -14.72 -19.20
N ASP A 179 0.81 -13.77 -19.08
CA ASP A 179 2.24 -14.01 -19.20
C ASP A 179 2.78 -14.73 -17.94
N ILE A 180 2.24 -14.40 -16.75
CA ILE A 180 2.53 -15.13 -15.51
C ILE A 180 2.03 -16.57 -15.61
N TYR A 181 0.79 -16.77 -16.04
CA TYR A 181 0.17 -18.10 -16.20
C TYR A 181 1.02 -19.00 -17.09
N LYS A 182 1.40 -18.55 -18.28
CA LYS A 182 2.27 -19.31 -19.19
C LYS A 182 3.56 -19.77 -18.51
N LYS A 183 4.15 -18.88 -17.69
CA LYS A 183 5.39 -19.19 -16.98
C LYS A 183 5.20 -20.16 -15.84
N LEU A 184 4.04 -20.10 -15.17
CA LEU A 184 3.67 -21.08 -14.14
C LEU A 184 3.44 -22.47 -14.73
N VAL A 185 2.78 -22.56 -15.89
CA VAL A 185 2.59 -23.83 -16.62
C VAL A 185 3.95 -24.48 -16.94
N GLU A 186 4.86 -23.73 -17.58
CA GLU A 186 6.23 -24.22 -17.85
C GLU A 186 6.95 -24.75 -16.59
N GLY A 187 6.75 -24.08 -15.46
CA GLY A 187 7.36 -24.47 -14.20
C GLY A 187 6.69 -25.71 -13.59
N ALA A 188 5.37 -25.75 -13.56
CA ALA A 188 4.60 -26.87 -13.02
C ALA A 188 4.90 -28.17 -13.79
N GLU A 189 4.96 -28.09 -15.15
CA GLU A 189 5.33 -29.24 -15.99
C GLU A 189 6.75 -29.74 -15.69
N LYS A 190 7.72 -28.85 -15.54
CA LYS A 190 9.13 -29.21 -15.20
C LYS A 190 9.26 -29.83 -13.82
N GLU A 191 8.47 -29.36 -12.86
CA GLU A 191 8.43 -29.91 -11.49
C GLU A 191 7.52 -31.13 -11.35
N LYS A 192 6.75 -31.47 -12.41
CA LYS A 192 5.74 -32.54 -12.40
C LYS A 192 4.67 -32.32 -11.34
N ILE A 193 4.27 -31.07 -11.15
CA ILE A 193 3.18 -30.67 -10.26
C ILE A 193 1.88 -30.90 -11.02
N GLU A 194 0.95 -31.67 -10.46
CA GLU A 194 -0.41 -31.78 -10.99
C GLU A 194 -1.20 -30.51 -10.66
N TYR A 195 -1.89 -29.95 -11.66
CA TYR A 195 -2.61 -28.70 -11.50
C TYR A 195 -3.91 -28.65 -12.32
N GLU A 196 -4.78 -27.75 -11.93
CA GLU A 196 -5.91 -27.28 -12.72
C GLU A 196 -5.54 -25.95 -13.39
N ASP A 197 -5.88 -25.80 -14.67
CA ASP A 197 -5.57 -24.57 -15.43
C ASP A 197 -6.18 -23.32 -14.76
N GLU A 198 -7.41 -23.46 -14.24
CA GLU A 198 -8.10 -22.40 -13.53
C GLU A 198 -7.37 -22.00 -12.23
N ALA A 199 -6.78 -22.97 -11.53
CA ALA A 199 -5.99 -22.70 -10.32
C ALA A 199 -4.72 -21.90 -10.63
N LEU A 200 -3.98 -22.25 -11.69
CA LEU A 200 -2.81 -21.50 -12.11
C LEU A 200 -3.18 -20.09 -12.60
N MET A 201 -4.31 -19.94 -13.29
CA MET A 201 -4.81 -18.62 -13.69
C MET A 201 -5.22 -17.77 -12.47
N LEU A 202 -5.81 -18.39 -11.44
CA LEU A 202 -6.15 -17.72 -10.18
C LEU A 202 -4.88 -17.25 -9.45
N ILE A 203 -3.83 -18.08 -9.37
CA ILE A 203 -2.52 -17.70 -8.84
C ILE A 203 -1.97 -16.50 -9.63
N ALA A 204 -2.01 -16.55 -10.97
CA ALA A 204 -1.50 -15.49 -11.83
C ALA A 204 -2.21 -14.14 -11.58
N LYS A 205 -3.52 -14.14 -11.43
CA LYS A 205 -4.32 -12.94 -11.09
C LYS A 205 -4.00 -12.42 -9.69
N LYS A 206 -3.97 -13.30 -8.70
CA LYS A 206 -3.73 -12.92 -7.28
C LYS A 206 -2.27 -12.59 -6.97
N ALA A 207 -1.32 -12.93 -7.85
CA ALA A 207 0.07 -12.51 -7.76
C ALA A 207 0.27 -10.98 -7.96
N GLY A 208 -0.75 -10.26 -8.44
CA GLY A 208 -0.74 -8.79 -8.57
C GLY A 208 0.33 -8.26 -9.54
N GLY A 209 0.69 -9.05 -10.57
CA GLY A 209 1.73 -8.68 -11.55
C GLY A 209 3.17 -8.92 -11.06
N ALA A 210 3.35 -9.65 -9.96
CA ALA A 210 4.65 -9.98 -9.36
C ALA A 210 5.00 -11.46 -9.55
N MET A 211 5.96 -11.77 -10.41
CA MET A 211 6.36 -13.17 -10.69
C MET A 211 6.88 -13.90 -9.45
N ARG A 212 7.56 -13.20 -8.53
CA ARG A 212 8.03 -13.78 -7.26
C ARG A 212 6.89 -14.30 -6.41
N ASN A 213 5.80 -13.53 -6.31
CA ASN A 213 4.60 -13.92 -5.57
C ASN A 213 3.94 -15.14 -6.22
N ALA A 214 3.82 -15.14 -7.55
CA ALA A 214 3.26 -16.25 -8.29
C ALA A 214 3.99 -17.57 -8.03
N TRP A 215 5.32 -17.57 -8.06
CA TRP A 215 6.13 -18.74 -7.71
C TRP A 215 5.95 -19.16 -6.26
N GLY A 216 5.86 -18.19 -5.33
CA GLY A 216 5.63 -18.47 -3.92
C GLY A 216 4.29 -19.17 -3.67
N LEU A 217 3.22 -18.68 -4.32
CA LEU A 217 1.90 -19.28 -4.23
C LEU A 217 1.85 -20.68 -4.85
N LEU A 218 2.47 -20.89 -6.02
CA LEU A 218 2.56 -22.21 -6.64
C LEU A 218 3.32 -23.20 -5.74
N GLU A 219 4.45 -22.77 -5.15
CA GLU A 219 5.24 -23.60 -4.25
C GLU A 219 4.45 -24.00 -3.01
N GLN A 220 3.73 -23.05 -2.38
CA GLN A 220 2.88 -23.33 -1.23
C GLN A 220 1.73 -24.29 -1.57
N ALA A 221 1.05 -24.06 -2.68
CA ALA A 221 -0.06 -24.90 -3.11
C ALA A 221 0.41 -26.32 -3.48
N SER A 222 1.60 -26.45 -4.07
CA SER A 222 2.15 -27.77 -4.47
C SER A 222 2.47 -28.67 -3.29
N LEU A 223 2.61 -28.13 -2.07
CA LEU A 223 2.83 -28.93 -0.85
C LEU A 223 1.63 -29.80 -0.49
N ALA A 224 0.43 -29.43 -0.92
CA ALA A 224 -0.79 -30.23 -0.73
C ALA A 224 -0.93 -31.38 -1.73
N GLY A 225 -0.05 -31.48 -2.73
CA GLY A 225 -0.04 -32.47 -3.80
C GLY A 225 -0.52 -31.88 -5.12
N ARG A 226 -1.81 -32.02 -5.47
CA ARG A 226 -2.41 -31.41 -6.66
C ARG A 226 -2.84 -29.98 -6.38
N VAL A 227 -2.56 -29.06 -7.31
CA VAL A 227 -2.94 -27.65 -7.19
C VAL A 227 -4.35 -27.48 -7.76
N THR A 228 -5.35 -27.29 -6.89
CA THR A 228 -6.76 -27.09 -7.25
C THR A 228 -7.22 -25.66 -6.94
N VAL A 229 -8.32 -25.24 -7.54
CA VAL A 229 -8.93 -23.93 -7.25
C VAL A 229 -9.32 -23.82 -5.77
N SER A 230 -9.84 -24.92 -5.18
CA SER A 230 -10.22 -24.99 -3.77
C SER A 230 -9.03 -24.77 -2.85
N ASP A 231 -7.87 -25.41 -3.14
CA ASP A 231 -6.66 -25.25 -2.33
C ASP A 231 -6.13 -23.83 -2.38
N ILE A 232 -6.12 -23.21 -3.56
CA ILE A 232 -5.70 -21.81 -3.71
C ILE A 232 -6.66 -20.86 -2.99
N SER A 233 -7.96 -21.09 -3.09
CA SER A 233 -8.96 -20.26 -2.40
C SER A 233 -8.78 -20.35 -0.88
N SER A 234 -8.54 -21.54 -0.36
CA SER A 234 -8.26 -21.76 1.06
C SER A 234 -6.93 -21.16 1.50
N LEU A 235 -5.86 -21.35 0.70
CA LEU A 235 -4.52 -20.79 0.98
C LEU A 235 -4.52 -19.27 1.04
N LEU A 236 -5.26 -18.63 0.14
CA LEU A 236 -5.35 -17.19 0.04
C LEU A 236 -6.48 -16.61 0.90
N MET A 237 -7.20 -17.46 1.64
CA MET A 237 -8.39 -17.06 2.41
C MET A 237 -9.32 -16.19 1.55
N LEU A 238 -9.59 -16.66 0.30
CA LEU A 238 -10.45 -15.92 -0.61
C LEU A 238 -11.90 -16.08 -0.15
N ASN A 239 -12.63 -14.98 -0.24
CA ASN A 239 -14.06 -15.02 -0.01
C ASN A 239 -14.76 -15.68 -1.23
N ASP A 240 -15.84 -16.39 -0.96
CA ASP A 240 -16.66 -16.95 -2.03
C ASP A 240 -17.20 -15.83 -2.93
N SER A 241 -17.09 -16.00 -4.24
CA SER A 241 -17.56 -15.03 -5.23
C SER A 241 -19.06 -14.77 -5.10
N ASP A 242 -19.83 -15.79 -4.73
CA ASP A 242 -21.27 -15.65 -4.55
C ASP A 242 -21.58 -14.90 -3.26
N PHE A 243 -20.82 -15.15 -2.18
CA PHE A 243 -20.91 -14.37 -0.95
C PHE A 243 -20.58 -12.88 -1.18
N ILE A 244 -19.52 -12.57 -1.94
CA ILE A 244 -19.16 -11.17 -2.24
C ILE A 244 -20.27 -10.46 -3.02
N ARG A 245 -20.89 -11.16 -4.00
CA ARG A 245 -22.04 -10.65 -4.76
C ARG A 245 -23.26 -10.45 -3.88
N GLN A 246 -23.51 -11.37 -2.96
CA GLN A 246 -24.59 -11.29 -1.98
C GLN A 246 -24.44 -10.07 -1.09
N VAL A 247 -23.28 -9.88 -0.46
CA VAL A 247 -22.99 -8.70 0.37
C VAL A 247 -23.17 -7.41 -0.43
N MET A 248 -22.63 -7.34 -1.65
CA MET A 248 -22.81 -6.16 -2.53
C MET A 248 -24.29 -5.92 -2.87
N SER A 249 -25.06 -6.97 -3.12
CA SER A 249 -26.49 -6.89 -3.39
C SER A 249 -27.27 -6.35 -2.20
N HIS A 250 -26.94 -6.80 -0.98
CA HIS A 250 -27.58 -6.32 0.24
C HIS A 250 -27.21 -4.86 0.55
N ILE A 251 -25.97 -4.43 0.27
CA ILE A 251 -25.55 -3.04 0.38
C ILE A 251 -26.36 -2.16 -0.60
N LEU A 252 -26.44 -2.55 -1.88
CA LEU A 252 -27.21 -1.83 -2.89
C LEU A 252 -28.71 -1.84 -2.62
N GLY A 253 -29.23 -2.94 -2.06
CA GLY A 253 -30.62 -3.09 -1.63
C GLY A 253 -30.97 -2.33 -0.35
N CYS A 254 -29.98 -1.74 0.32
CA CYS A 254 -30.14 -1.04 1.61
C CYS A 254 -30.74 -1.92 2.72
N ASP A 255 -30.46 -3.23 2.67
CA ASP A 255 -30.94 -4.21 3.65
C ASP A 255 -29.97 -4.37 4.81
N ALA A 256 -30.16 -3.59 5.87
CA ALA A 256 -29.30 -3.60 7.03
C ALA A 256 -29.35 -4.94 7.82
N ALA A 257 -30.48 -5.65 7.79
CA ALA A 257 -30.63 -6.92 8.50
C ALA A 257 -29.82 -8.01 7.79
N ALA A 258 -29.97 -8.12 6.46
CA ALA A 258 -29.21 -9.06 5.64
C ALA A 258 -27.68 -8.78 5.70
N ILE A 259 -27.26 -7.49 5.73
CA ILE A 259 -25.85 -7.12 5.91
C ILE A 259 -25.31 -7.64 7.26
N MET A 260 -26.09 -7.55 8.34
CA MET A 260 -25.67 -8.07 9.65
C MET A 260 -25.52 -9.59 9.65
N GLU A 261 -26.43 -10.32 8.99
CA GLU A 261 -26.33 -11.79 8.83
C GLU A 261 -25.11 -12.19 8.02
N ASP A 262 -24.84 -11.49 6.90
CA ASP A 262 -23.65 -11.70 6.09
C ASP A 262 -22.37 -11.48 6.91
N MET A 263 -22.28 -10.41 7.67
CA MET A 263 -21.12 -10.09 8.49
C MET A 263 -20.94 -11.08 9.65
N GLN A 264 -22.02 -11.58 10.23
CA GLN A 264 -21.97 -12.65 11.22
C GLN A 264 -21.41 -13.94 10.60
N SER A 265 -21.92 -14.33 9.43
CA SER A 265 -21.42 -15.48 8.67
C SER A 265 -19.93 -15.31 8.33
N PHE A 266 -19.54 -14.12 7.87
CA PHE A 266 -18.14 -13.79 7.57
C PHE A 266 -17.24 -13.93 8.79
N SER A 267 -17.69 -13.55 9.98
CA SER A 267 -16.90 -13.66 11.22
C SER A 267 -16.52 -15.11 11.55
N MET A 268 -17.28 -16.08 11.07
CA MET A 268 -17.02 -17.52 11.28
C MET A 268 -16.02 -18.10 10.30
N THR A 269 -15.72 -17.40 9.19
CA THR A 269 -14.81 -17.92 8.15
C THR A 269 -13.34 -17.74 8.52
N GLY A 270 -13.00 -16.85 9.45
CA GLY A 270 -11.64 -16.50 9.81
C GLY A 270 -10.90 -15.64 8.78
N ASN A 271 -11.59 -15.20 7.72
CA ASN A 271 -11.03 -14.33 6.69
C ASN A 271 -10.79 -12.91 7.23
N SER A 272 -9.82 -12.21 6.66
CA SER A 272 -9.49 -10.85 7.09
C SER A 272 -10.49 -9.82 6.53
N VAL A 273 -10.78 -8.80 7.34
CA VAL A 273 -11.59 -7.64 6.92
C VAL A 273 -11.01 -6.98 5.66
N GLY A 274 -9.67 -6.86 5.58
CA GLY A 274 -9.00 -6.30 4.42
C GLY A 274 -9.20 -7.11 3.14
N SER A 275 -9.26 -8.45 3.24
CA SER A 275 -9.56 -9.32 2.08
C SER A 275 -10.96 -9.03 1.55
N LEU A 276 -11.97 -8.96 2.41
CA LEU A 276 -13.36 -8.68 2.00
C LEU A 276 -13.49 -7.30 1.33
N ILE A 277 -12.85 -6.27 1.89
CA ILE A 277 -12.85 -4.93 1.31
C ILE A 277 -12.21 -4.92 -0.08
N ASN A 278 -11.10 -5.63 -0.27
CA ASN A 278 -10.43 -5.73 -1.57
C ASN A 278 -11.30 -6.45 -2.60
N ASP A 279 -11.91 -7.59 -2.23
CA ASP A 279 -12.77 -8.35 -3.12
C ASP A 279 -14.04 -7.57 -3.50
N LEU A 280 -14.64 -6.83 -2.57
CA LEU A 280 -15.76 -5.91 -2.85
C LEU A 280 -15.34 -4.75 -3.77
N SER A 281 -14.13 -4.21 -3.60
CA SER A 281 -13.60 -3.15 -4.45
C SER A 281 -13.33 -3.63 -5.88
N ASP A 282 -12.83 -4.87 -6.03
CA ASP A 282 -12.63 -5.50 -7.35
C ASP A 282 -13.98 -5.72 -8.05
N LEU A 283 -14.98 -6.25 -7.32
CA LEU A 283 -16.34 -6.42 -7.86
C LEU A 283 -16.96 -5.07 -8.26
N LEU A 284 -16.83 -4.05 -7.42
CA LEU A 284 -17.33 -2.71 -7.70
C LEU A 284 -16.68 -2.11 -8.96
N SER A 285 -15.38 -2.29 -9.13
CA SER A 285 -14.64 -1.85 -10.33
C SER A 285 -15.18 -2.51 -11.60
N ASP A 286 -15.53 -3.80 -11.53
CA ASP A 286 -16.15 -4.52 -12.65
C ASP A 286 -17.58 -4.05 -12.94
N MET A 287 -18.35 -3.71 -11.90
CA MET A 287 -19.70 -3.14 -12.03
C MET A 287 -19.64 -1.76 -12.67
N ILE A 288 -18.74 -0.89 -12.25
CA ILE A 288 -18.52 0.44 -12.85
C ILE A 288 -18.22 0.30 -14.34
N ARG A 289 -17.33 -0.63 -14.74
CA ARG A 289 -17.00 -0.85 -16.16
C ARG A 289 -18.19 -1.28 -17.00
N LYS A 290 -19.09 -2.07 -16.43
CA LYS A 290 -20.30 -2.55 -17.12
C LYS A 290 -21.39 -1.48 -17.24
N ASP A 291 -21.55 -0.67 -16.20
CA ASP A 291 -22.65 0.29 -16.08
C ASP A 291 -22.23 1.74 -16.35
N VAL A 292 -21.08 1.97 -17.03
CA VAL A 292 -20.55 3.33 -17.35
C VAL A 292 -21.58 4.26 -17.99
N SER A 293 -22.56 3.70 -18.71
CA SER A 293 -23.59 4.48 -19.41
C SER A 293 -24.77 4.90 -18.52
N ASP A 294 -24.84 4.45 -17.26
CA ASP A 294 -25.92 4.76 -16.32
C ASP A 294 -25.44 5.69 -15.20
N PRO A 295 -25.70 7.03 -15.31
CA PRO A 295 -25.23 8.00 -14.33
C PRO A 295 -25.77 7.77 -12.91
N ARG A 296 -27.01 7.23 -12.79
CA ARG A 296 -27.65 6.99 -11.48
C ARG A 296 -26.95 5.88 -10.72
N LYS A 297 -26.60 4.80 -11.42
CA LYS A 297 -25.83 3.70 -10.81
C LYS A 297 -24.42 4.12 -10.45
N LEU A 298 -23.78 4.94 -11.31
CA LEU A 298 -22.43 5.44 -11.06
C LEU A 298 -22.36 6.29 -9.78
N GLU A 299 -23.36 7.11 -9.49
CA GLU A 299 -23.41 7.89 -8.24
C GLU A 299 -23.40 6.97 -7.01
N ASN A 300 -24.24 5.94 -7.00
CA ASN A 300 -24.26 4.94 -5.93
C ASN A 300 -22.92 4.21 -5.82
N TYR A 301 -22.31 3.85 -6.95
CA TYR A 301 -21.00 3.17 -6.96
C TYR A 301 -19.88 4.07 -6.43
N CYS A 302 -19.93 5.39 -6.70
CA CYS A 302 -18.97 6.33 -6.11
C CYS A 302 -19.11 6.41 -4.58
N ILE A 303 -20.34 6.47 -4.05
CA ILE A 303 -20.59 6.47 -2.61
C ILE A 303 -20.05 5.18 -1.95
N ILE A 304 -20.24 4.03 -2.62
CA ILE A 304 -19.72 2.75 -2.15
C ILE A 304 -18.18 2.76 -2.19
N ALA A 305 -17.59 3.23 -3.30
CA ALA A 305 -16.14 3.31 -3.45
C ALA A 305 -15.47 4.15 -2.35
N ASP A 306 -16.02 5.33 -2.07
CA ASP A 306 -15.52 6.22 -1.00
C ASP A 306 -15.55 5.53 0.37
N SER A 307 -16.66 4.84 0.67
CA SER A 307 -16.81 4.12 1.95
C SER A 307 -15.87 2.91 2.04
N LEU A 308 -15.66 2.16 0.96
CA LEU A 308 -14.70 1.05 0.92
C LEU A 308 -13.25 1.55 1.04
N MET A 309 -12.91 2.68 0.41
CA MET A 309 -11.58 3.28 0.55
C MET A 309 -11.32 3.76 1.98
N GLU A 310 -12.31 4.35 2.65
CA GLU A 310 -12.22 4.76 4.06
C GLU A 310 -12.03 3.53 4.96
N ALA A 311 -12.85 2.50 4.79
CA ALA A 311 -12.72 1.23 5.51
C ALA A 311 -11.37 0.54 5.25
N GLY A 312 -10.86 0.60 4.01
CA GLY A 312 -9.57 0.04 3.63
C GLY A 312 -8.37 0.68 4.34
N ARG A 313 -8.43 1.99 4.61
CA ARG A 313 -7.38 2.70 5.37
C ARG A 313 -7.25 2.22 6.82
N THR A 314 -8.35 1.77 7.40
CA THR A 314 -8.42 1.31 8.80
C THR A 314 -8.41 -0.21 8.91
N ALA A 315 -8.46 -0.95 7.81
CA ALA A 315 -8.66 -2.40 7.77
C ALA A 315 -7.65 -3.21 8.61
N GLY A 316 -6.41 -2.73 8.76
CA GLY A 316 -5.39 -3.40 9.57
C GLY A 316 -5.71 -3.48 11.07
N ASN A 317 -6.55 -2.58 11.58
CA ASN A 317 -6.96 -2.49 12.99
C ASN A 317 -8.47 -2.64 13.17
N SER A 318 -9.24 -2.81 12.09
CA SER A 318 -10.70 -2.86 12.14
C SER A 318 -11.21 -4.26 12.43
N THR A 319 -12.23 -4.34 13.26
CA THR A 319 -12.95 -5.58 13.54
C THR A 319 -14.07 -5.79 12.51
N VAL A 320 -14.62 -7.02 12.46
CA VAL A 320 -15.82 -7.30 11.66
C VAL A 320 -17.00 -6.41 12.07
N THR A 321 -17.08 -6.07 13.35
CA THR A 321 -18.11 -5.16 13.89
C THR A 321 -17.97 -3.75 13.32
N ASP A 322 -16.76 -3.21 13.21
CA ASP A 322 -16.51 -1.89 12.61
C ASP A 322 -16.94 -1.86 11.14
N LEU A 323 -16.64 -2.95 10.42
CA LEU A 323 -17.05 -3.10 9.03
C LEU A 323 -18.58 -3.21 8.89
N SER A 324 -19.24 -3.94 9.78
CA SER A 324 -20.70 -4.04 9.84
C SER A 324 -21.35 -2.67 10.00
N VAL A 325 -20.84 -1.87 10.93
CA VAL A 325 -21.32 -0.50 11.18
C VAL A 325 -21.07 0.39 9.95
N CYS A 326 -19.92 0.24 9.29
CA CYS A 326 -19.59 0.95 8.06
C CYS A 326 -20.62 0.63 6.96
N PHE A 327 -20.91 -0.64 6.72
CA PHE A 327 -21.86 -1.06 5.67
C PHE A 327 -23.30 -0.66 5.98
N ILE A 328 -23.73 -0.68 7.25
CA ILE A 328 -25.04 -0.17 7.65
C ILE A 328 -25.14 1.35 7.41
N ARG A 329 -24.12 2.12 7.78
CA ARG A 329 -24.07 3.56 7.47
C ARG A 329 -24.09 3.82 5.98
N LEU A 330 -23.38 3.00 5.21
CA LEU A 330 -23.35 3.07 3.75
C LEU A 330 -24.75 2.78 3.18
N SER A 331 -25.45 1.74 3.63
CA SER A 331 -26.80 1.43 3.19
C SER A 331 -27.78 2.55 3.51
N GLN A 332 -27.64 3.20 4.68
CA GLN A 332 -28.45 4.37 5.04
C GLN A 332 -28.18 5.57 4.13
N ARG A 333 -26.92 5.84 3.76
CA ARG A 333 -26.57 6.90 2.79
C ARG A 333 -27.15 6.62 1.41
N LEU A 334 -27.10 5.38 0.94
CA LEU A 334 -27.70 4.97 -0.33
C LEU A 334 -29.23 5.06 -0.29
N GLY A 335 -29.86 4.59 0.79
CA GLY A 335 -31.31 4.66 0.96
C GLY A 335 -31.88 6.07 1.10
N GLY A 336 -31.05 7.05 1.51
CA GLY A 336 -31.40 8.48 1.56
C GLY A 336 -31.11 9.23 0.26
N SER A 337 -30.48 8.61 -0.74
CA SER A 337 -30.22 9.28 -2.01
C SER A 337 -31.53 9.43 -2.81
N GLU A 338 -31.72 10.60 -3.42
CA GLU A 338 -32.92 10.94 -4.24
C GLU A 338 -33.17 9.88 -5.33
N ASN A 339 -32.11 9.30 -5.88
CA ASN A 339 -32.15 8.27 -6.92
C ASN A 339 -32.77 6.94 -6.43
N VAL A 340 -32.51 6.52 -5.19
CA VAL A 340 -33.09 5.30 -4.60
C VAL A 340 -34.56 5.51 -4.29
N LEU A 341 -34.93 6.69 -3.81
CA LEU A 341 -36.34 7.05 -3.57
C LEU A 341 -37.13 7.09 -4.88
N LEU A 342 -36.56 7.66 -5.96
CA LEU A 342 -37.17 7.67 -7.27
C LEU A 342 -37.36 6.28 -7.86
N ALA A 343 -36.34 5.43 -7.76
CA ALA A 343 -36.44 4.02 -8.21
C ALA A 343 -37.51 3.23 -7.43
N ARG A 344 -37.64 3.50 -6.12
CA ARG A 344 -38.68 2.90 -5.28
C ARG A 344 -40.08 3.39 -5.64
N ILE A 345 -40.21 4.67 -5.96
CA ILE A 345 -41.46 5.26 -6.46
C ILE A 345 -41.83 4.61 -7.80
N GLU A 346 -40.92 4.49 -8.76
CA GLU A 346 -41.18 3.84 -10.05
C GLU A 346 -41.57 2.37 -9.90
N GLU A 347 -40.96 1.64 -8.96
CA GLU A 347 -41.32 0.25 -8.66
C GLU A 347 -42.73 0.15 -8.03
N LEU A 348 -43.04 1.04 -7.08
CA LEU A 348 -44.37 1.09 -6.47
C LEU A 348 -45.44 1.48 -7.50
N GLU A 349 -45.16 2.44 -8.39
CA GLU A 349 -46.06 2.78 -9.49
C GLU A 349 -46.32 1.63 -10.45
N LYS A 350 -45.28 0.83 -10.79
CA LYS A 350 -45.44 -0.39 -11.58
C LYS A 350 -46.32 -1.42 -10.86
N ARG A 351 -46.14 -1.59 -9.56
CA ARG A 351 -46.98 -2.50 -8.73
C ARG A 351 -48.43 -2.01 -8.68
N ILE A 352 -48.67 -0.73 -8.50
CA ILE A 352 -50.00 -0.14 -8.52
C ILE A 352 -50.65 -0.38 -9.87
N LYS A 353 -49.97 -0.08 -11.00
CA LYS A 353 -50.48 -0.36 -12.35
C LYS A 353 -50.79 -1.83 -12.58
N ALA A 354 -49.96 -2.75 -12.07
CA ALA A 354 -50.20 -4.18 -12.15
C ALA A 354 -51.43 -4.61 -11.35
N LEU A 355 -51.65 -4.02 -10.19
CA LEU A 355 -52.86 -4.27 -9.36
C LEU A 355 -54.12 -3.68 -10.00
N GLU A 356 -54.04 -2.48 -10.57
CA GLU A 356 -55.13 -1.83 -11.29
C GLU A 356 -55.50 -2.57 -12.58
N SER A 357 -54.51 -3.18 -13.26
CA SER A 357 -54.75 -3.98 -14.48
C SER A 357 -55.24 -5.39 -14.22
N GLY A 358 -55.47 -5.79 -12.96
CA GLY A 358 -56.03 -7.10 -12.59
C GLY A 358 -55.08 -8.28 -12.75
N THR A 359 -53.83 -8.06 -13.07
CA THR A 359 -52.82 -9.11 -13.19
C THR A 359 -52.18 -9.30 -11.81
N ARG A 360 -52.61 -10.33 -11.06
CA ARG A 360 -51.99 -10.69 -9.78
C ARG A 360 -50.55 -11.17 -10.02
N PRO A 361 -49.53 -10.51 -9.43
CA PRO A 361 -48.19 -11.11 -9.40
C PRO A 361 -48.26 -12.34 -8.47
N VAL A 362 -47.82 -13.48 -8.99
CA VAL A 362 -47.60 -14.67 -8.17
C VAL A 362 -46.38 -14.42 -7.28
N VAL A 363 -46.66 -14.00 -6.05
CA VAL A 363 -45.65 -14.02 -4.99
C VAL A 363 -45.60 -15.48 -4.53
N ALA A 364 -44.48 -16.13 -4.73
CA ALA A 364 -44.19 -17.42 -4.11
C ALA A 364 -44.10 -17.22 -2.59
N VAL A 365 -45.20 -17.42 -1.91
CA VAL A 365 -45.25 -17.53 -0.46
C VAL A 365 -44.82 -18.96 -0.15
N THR A 366 -43.66 -19.13 0.44
CA THR A 366 -43.28 -20.34 1.15
C THR A 366 -44.23 -20.50 2.33
N GLU A 367 -45.17 -21.41 2.21
CA GLU A 367 -46.07 -21.81 3.30
C GLU A 367 -45.25 -22.55 4.37
N GLU A 368 -45.04 -21.86 5.50
CA GLU A 368 -44.78 -22.54 6.77
C GLU A 368 -46.06 -23.23 7.22
N LYS A 369 -46.01 -24.54 7.27
CA LYS A 369 -47.06 -25.37 7.87
C LYS A 369 -47.08 -25.17 9.37
N THR A 370 -48.07 -24.44 9.86
CA THR A 370 -48.51 -24.51 11.25
C THR A 370 -49.67 -25.54 11.31
N GLU A 371 -49.47 -26.63 12.02
CA GLU A 371 -50.52 -27.56 12.42
C GLU A 371 -51.41 -26.89 13.52
N PRO A 372 -52.72 -27.15 13.51
CA PRO A 372 -53.65 -26.55 14.47
C PRO A 372 -53.74 -27.40 15.75
N GLU A 373 -53.43 -26.81 16.89
CA GLU A 373 -53.83 -27.33 18.20
C GLU A 373 -55.27 -26.96 18.51
N GLN A 374 -56.04 -27.99 18.83
CA GLN A 374 -57.43 -27.92 19.23
C GLN A 374 -57.57 -27.47 20.69
N ASN A 375 -58.57 -26.62 20.91
CA ASN A 375 -59.14 -26.24 22.19
C ASN A 375 -59.63 -27.43 23.03
N ALA A 376 -59.42 -27.33 24.33
CA ALA A 376 -60.45 -27.73 25.32
C ALA A 376 -60.24 -26.99 26.64
N ASP A 377 -61.33 -26.38 27.04
CA ASP A 377 -61.62 -25.71 28.30
C ASP A 377 -61.25 -26.51 29.57
N VAL A 378 -61.01 -25.84 30.66
CA VAL A 378 -61.76 -25.84 31.98
C VAL A 378 -60.93 -25.19 33.09
N VAL A 379 -61.35 -24.04 33.53
CA VAL A 379 -61.81 -23.49 34.83
C VAL A 379 -61.06 -23.93 36.09
N GLU A 380 -60.83 -22.89 36.93
CA GLU A 380 -60.85 -22.74 38.38
C GLU A 380 -59.58 -23.00 39.20
N GLU A 381 -59.18 -21.94 39.77
CA GLU A 381 -59.20 -21.49 41.20
C GLU A 381 -58.05 -21.91 42.14
N ALA A 382 -57.62 -20.87 42.80
CA ALA A 382 -57.28 -20.71 44.20
C ALA A 382 -55.80 -20.76 44.64
N ALA A 383 -55.46 -19.60 45.05
CA ALA A 383 -54.88 -19.21 46.33
C ALA A 383 -53.64 -19.91 46.91
N GLY A 384 -52.71 -19.06 47.21
CA GLY A 384 -52.15 -19.12 48.55
C GLY A 384 -50.66 -19.40 48.68
N GLU A 385 -50.05 -18.43 49.23
CA GLU A 385 -49.00 -18.43 50.24
C GLU A 385 -47.56 -18.18 49.87
N GLU A 386 -47.17 -17.05 50.39
CA GLU A 386 -45.83 -16.61 50.74
C GLU A 386 -45.06 -17.65 51.55
N THR A 387 -43.80 -17.81 51.30
CA THR A 387 -42.82 -17.96 52.40
C THR A 387 -41.45 -17.42 51.95
N VAL A 388 -41.04 -16.42 52.69
CA VAL A 388 -39.70 -15.90 52.84
C VAL A 388 -38.87 -16.93 53.60
N MET A 389 -37.66 -17.23 53.16
CA MET A 389 -36.55 -17.51 54.08
C MET A 389 -35.21 -17.26 53.42
N THR A 390 -34.53 -16.44 54.07
CA THR A 390 -33.15 -15.99 54.17
C THR A 390 -32.07 -17.08 54.18
N ALA A 391 -30.89 -16.63 53.75
CA ALA A 391 -29.58 -16.79 54.37
C ALA A 391 -28.63 -17.87 53.86
N ASP A 392 -27.49 -17.32 53.41
CA ASP A 392 -26.10 -17.71 53.67
C ASP A 392 -25.57 -19.11 53.28
N SER A 393 -24.57 -19.07 52.39
CA SER A 393 -23.19 -19.54 52.63
C SER A 393 -22.35 -19.50 51.34
N GLU A 394 -21.42 -18.62 51.31
CA GLU A 394 -19.95 -18.77 51.24
C GLU A 394 -19.36 -19.85 50.33
N VAL A 395 -18.42 -19.33 49.48
CA VAL A 395 -17.08 -19.77 49.18
C VAL A 395 -16.91 -20.90 48.16
N SER A 396 -16.37 -20.61 47.01
CA SER A 396 -14.92 -20.77 46.70
C SER A 396 -14.59 -20.36 45.29
N ALA A 397 -13.68 -19.42 45.21
CA ALA A 397 -12.94 -19.04 44.02
C ALA A 397 -11.85 -20.09 43.71
N SER A 398 -11.60 -20.33 42.44
CA SER A 398 -10.24 -20.64 41.97
C SER A 398 -10.09 -20.27 40.50
N PRO A 399 -9.04 -19.50 40.18
CA PRO A 399 -8.75 -19.05 38.86
C PRO A 399 -7.80 -20.01 38.13
N PHE A 400 -8.07 -20.27 36.89
CA PHE A 400 -7.07 -20.92 36.01
C PHE A 400 -6.42 -19.83 35.14
N PHE A 401 -5.29 -19.30 35.63
CA PHE A 401 -4.34 -18.54 34.87
C PHE A 401 -3.34 -19.54 34.28
N MET A 402 -3.24 -19.61 32.94
CA MET A 402 -2.04 -20.14 32.29
C MET A 402 -1.19 -18.97 31.85
N ASP A 403 -0.10 -18.84 32.58
CA ASP A 403 1.03 -17.96 32.35
C ASP A 403 1.91 -18.55 31.24
N PHE A 404 2.13 -17.80 30.18
CA PHE A 404 3.23 -18.06 29.23
C PHE A 404 4.23 -16.92 29.34
N GLY A 405 5.19 -17.10 30.26
CA GLY A 405 6.35 -16.27 30.39
C GLY A 405 7.29 -16.43 29.20
N PHE A 406 7.66 -15.33 28.61
CA PHE A 406 8.86 -15.19 27.78
C PHE A 406 9.83 -14.29 28.54
N GLU A 407 10.87 -14.90 29.10
CA GLU A 407 12.01 -14.20 29.68
C GLU A 407 12.88 -13.59 28.60
N PHE A 408 13.04 -12.28 28.65
CA PHE A 408 14.14 -11.57 28.00
C PHE A 408 15.18 -11.22 29.07
N GLY A 409 16.26 -11.97 29.09
CA GLY A 409 17.42 -11.68 29.92
C GLY A 409 18.18 -10.46 29.46
N MET A 410 18.15 -9.38 30.22
CA MET A 410 19.12 -8.29 30.16
C MET A 410 20.10 -8.45 31.30
N GLY A 411 21.30 -8.86 30.97
CA GLY A 411 22.45 -8.79 31.87
C GLY A 411 23.02 -7.38 31.90
N LEU A 412 22.81 -6.67 32.99
CA LEU A 412 23.54 -5.46 33.34
C LEU A 412 24.69 -5.86 34.28
N SER A 413 25.91 -5.64 33.84
CA SER A 413 27.09 -5.66 34.70
C SER A 413 27.60 -4.25 34.96
N PHE A 414 27.52 -3.84 36.22
CA PHE A 414 28.15 -2.64 36.74
C PHE A 414 29.62 -2.95 37.05
N GLY A 415 30.54 -2.10 36.55
CA GLY A 415 31.94 -2.04 36.98
C GLY A 415 32.35 -0.58 37.15
N SER A 416 32.55 -0.21 38.40
CA SER A 416 33.03 1.10 38.88
C SER A 416 34.54 1.22 38.85
N SER A 417 35.03 2.43 38.73
CA SER A 417 36.29 3.06 39.14
C SER A 417 37.02 3.71 37.94
N GLY A 418 37.47 4.92 37.95
CA GLY A 418 37.83 5.90 38.94
C GLY A 418 38.71 6.94 38.26
N SER A 419 38.48 8.20 38.63
CA SER A 419 39.40 9.35 38.70
C SER A 419 40.40 9.68 37.56
N ASN A 420 40.29 10.86 36.97
CA ASN A 420 41.18 12.02 37.20
C ASN A 420 40.90 13.13 36.20
N ALA A 421 40.60 14.31 36.74
CA ALA A 421 40.75 15.60 36.08
C ALA A 421 42.24 16.00 36.09
N PRO A 422 42.69 16.94 35.25
CA PRO A 422 42.95 18.25 35.81
C PRO A 422 42.46 19.46 34.94
N GLU A 423 42.23 20.48 35.71
CA GLU A 423 42.06 21.90 35.40
C GLU A 423 43.16 22.48 34.49
N VAL A 424 42.89 23.58 33.82
CA VAL A 424 43.48 24.91 34.02
C VAL A 424 42.92 25.90 33.01
N HIS A 425 42.46 27.06 33.53
CA HIS A 425 42.14 28.34 32.93
C HIS A 425 43.41 29.11 32.49
N PRO A 426 43.35 30.42 32.11
CA PRO A 426 42.39 31.26 31.36
C PRO A 426 43.05 32.28 30.39
N ALA A 427 42.25 33.24 29.94
CA ALA A 427 42.55 34.63 29.61
C ALA A 427 42.60 35.09 28.14
N GLY A 428 41.86 36.18 27.89
CA GLY A 428 42.10 37.12 26.82
C GLY A 428 40.86 37.89 26.35
N GLU A 429 40.40 38.88 27.13
CA GLU A 429 39.65 40.07 26.69
C GLU A 429 40.64 41.21 26.46
N PRO A 430 40.28 42.41 25.99
CA PRO A 430 39.19 42.92 25.13
C PRO A 430 39.67 43.90 24.03
N GLU A 431 38.76 44.29 23.12
CA GLU A 431 38.85 45.67 22.56
C GLU A 431 37.47 46.22 22.20
N LYS A 432 37.19 47.37 22.78
CA LYS A 432 36.06 48.28 22.52
C LYS A 432 36.30 49.03 21.22
N VAL A 433 35.26 49.52 20.56
CA VAL A 433 35.05 50.91 20.17
C VAL A 433 33.71 51.14 19.43
N HIS A 434 33.00 52.14 19.92
CA HIS A 434 32.10 53.20 19.42
C HIS A 434 30.59 52.94 19.29
N GLU A 435 29.94 53.68 20.14
CA GLU A 435 28.54 54.12 20.17
C GLU A 435 28.15 54.93 18.92
N ALA A 436 26.94 54.76 18.46
CA ALA A 436 26.16 55.83 17.83
C ALA A 436 24.68 55.62 18.15
N ASP A 437 24.09 56.65 18.72
CA ASP A 437 22.73 56.83 19.18
C ASP A 437 21.66 56.55 18.11
N GLY A 438 20.58 55.90 18.53
CA GLY A 438 19.33 55.80 17.80
C GLY A 438 18.27 55.10 18.66
N GLN A 439 17.39 55.88 19.30
CA GLN A 439 16.31 55.41 20.18
C GLN A 439 15.41 54.40 19.49
N PRO A 440 14.92 53.35 20.19
CA PRO A 440 13.97 52.39 19.61
C PRO A 440 12.53 52.85 19.80
N GLU A 441 11.83 52.98 18.69
CA GLU A 441 10.38 53.05 18.69
C GLU A 441 9.77 51.70 19.10
N GLN A 442 8.71 51.75 19.86
CA GLN A 442 8.07 50.67 20.59
C GLN A 442 7.45 49.59 19.69
N PRO A 443 7.71 48.29 19.92
CA PRO A 443 7.08 47.18 19.16
C PRO A 443 5.77 46.66 19.75
N GLU A 444 5.20 47.27 20.80
CA GLU A 444 4.06 46.64 21.52
C GLU A 444 2.66 46.84 20.90
N GLU A 445 2.43 47.89 20.13
CA GLU A 445 1.11 48.12 19.53
C GLU A 445 0.87 47.26 18.28
N LYS A 446 1.88 46.95 17.48
CA LYS A 446 1.73 46.08 16.31
C LYS A 446 1.45 44.59 16.66
N LYS A 447 1.99 44.12 17.81
CA LYS A 447 1.74 42.73 18.26
C LYS A 447 0.31 42.50 18.77
N LYS A 448 -0.35 43.51 19.32
CA LYS A 448 -1.75 43.39 19.79
C LYS A 448 -2.76 43.43 18.64
N GLU A 449 -2.50 44.19 17.59
CA GLU A 449 -3.36 44.21 16.40
C GLU A 449 -3.24 42.91 15.59
N ASP A 450 -2.04 42.36 15.41
CA ASP A 450 -1.84 41.09 14.69
C ASP A 450 -2.46 39.91 15.43
N SER A 451 -2.37 39.83 16.75
CA SER A 451 -3.01 38.76 17.53
C SER A 451 -4.54 38.82 17.50
N SER A 452 -5.11 40.02 17.49
CA SER A 452 -6.57 40.18 17.38
C SER A 452 -7.10 39.83 15.99
N ARG A 453 -6.32 40.04 14.93
CA ARG A 453 -6.63 39.64 13.55
C ARG A 453 -6.45 38.14 13.34
N GLU A 454 -5.45 37.53 13.97
CA GLU A 454 -5.27 36.07 13.97
C GLU A 454 -6.40 35.33 14.67
N ILE A 455 -6.90 35.84 15.78
CA ILE A 455 -8.06 35.26 16.49
C ILE A 455 -9.30 35.29 15.60
N LYS A 456 -9.58 36.40 14.93
CA LYS A 456 -10.71 36.50 13.99
C LYS A 456 -10.62 35.55 12.80
N LEU A 457 -9.42 35.31 12.28
CA LEU A 457 -9.19 34.34 11.20
C LEU A 457 -9.40 32.89 11.67
N LEU A 458 -8.95 32.56 12.89
CA LEU A 458 -9.16 31.25 13.49
C LEU A 458 -10.65 30.99 13.76
N GLU A 459 -11.38 31.95 14.32
CA GLU A 459 -12.83 31.85 14.55
C GLU A 459 -13.59 31.68 13.21
N PHE A 460 -13.15 32.36 12.16
CA PHE A 460 -13.72 32.20 10.83
C PHE A 460 -13.45 30.82 10.25
N LEU A 461 -12.21 30.29 10.35
CA LEU A 461 -11.87 28.95 9.88
C LEU A 461 -12.57 27.85 10.67
N ASP A 462 -12.88 28.09 11.94
CA ASP A 462 -13.67 27.17 12.77
C ASP A 462 -15.15 27.12 12.36
N SER A 463 -15.68 28.20 11.77
CA SER A 463 -17.03 28.24 11.22
C SER A 463 -17.16 27.58 9.84
N GLU A 464 -16.04 27.34 9.14
CA GLU A 464 -16.01 26.80 7.77
C GLU A 464 -15.02 25.62 7.67
N PRO A 465 -15.42 24.42 8.12
CA PRO A 465 -14.53 23.27 8.25
C PRO A 465 -13.86 22.82 6.94
N LEU A 466 -14.55 22.90 5.81
CA LEU A 466 -14.01 22.56 4.50
C LEU A 466 -12.87 23.50 4.07
N LEU A 467 -13.02 24.80 4.35
CA LEU A 467 -11.99 25.79 4.04
C LEU A 467 -10.76 25.60 4.94
N ARG A 468 -10.98 25.28 6.22
CA ARG A 468 -9.92 24.96 7.18
C ARG A 468 -9.10 23.75 6.72
N GLU A 469 -9.75 22.70 6.25
CA GLU A 469 -9.10 21.47 5.77
C GLU A 469 -8.29 21.73 4.49
N CYS A 470 -8.83 22.47 3.53
CA CYS A 470 -8.11 22.89 2.32
C CYS A 470 -6.88 23.77 2.61
N ILE A 471 -6.95 24.64 3.61
CA ILE A 471 -5.83 25.51 4.01
C ILE A 471 -4.79 24.74 4.81
N THR A 472 -5.19 23.80 5.67
CA THR A 472 -4.28 23.02 6.52
C THR A 472 -3.49 22.00 5.72
N LEU A 473 -4.09 21.36 4.72
CA LEU A 473 -3.46 20.30 3.91
C LEU A 473 -2.46 20.83 2.87
N ALA A 474 -2.51 22.11 2.50
CA ALA A 474 -1.84 22.57 1.29
C ALA A 474 -1.01 23.85 1.44
N SER A 475 -0.94 24.48 2.62
CA SER A 475 -0.49 25.88 2.69
C SER A 475 0.50 26.16 3.82
N ALA A 476 1.60 26.83 3.50
CA ALA A 476 2.41 27.50 4.50
C ALA A 476 1.70 28.80 4.95
N ARG A 477 1.40 28.92 6.25
CA ARG A 477 0.76 30.07 6.85
C ARG A 477 1.72 30.82 7.74
N VAL A 478 1.80 32.15 7.52
CA VAL A 478 2.52 33.07 8.42
C VAL A 478 1.61 34.26 8.69
N GLY A 479 0.98 34.30 9.87
CA GLY A 479 0.00 35.33 10.22
C GLY A 479 -1.22 35.30 9.27
N ASN A 480 -1.59 36.47 8.72
CA ASN A 480 -2.68 36.61 7.74
C ASN A 480 -2.28 36.28 6.29
N HIS A 481 -1.04 35.84 6.05
CA HIS A 481 -0.56 35.45 4.72
C HIS A 481 -0.67 33.93 4.53
N ILE A 482 -1.34 33.54 3.45
CA ILE A 482 -1.50 32.14 3.02
C ILE A 482 -0.75 31.97 1.70
N ARG A 483 0.24 31.06 1.68
CA ARG A 483 0.93 30.67 0.45
C ARG A 483 0.55 29.23 0.10
N THR A 484 0.00 29.03 -1.06
CA THR A 484 -0.50 27.73 -1.51
C THR A 484 -0.06 27.43 -2.95
N PRO A 485 0.33 26.18 -3.28
CA PRO A 485 0.59 25.79 -4.66
C PRO A 485 -0.69 25.55 -5.50
N PHE A 486 -1.87 25.58 -4.86
CA PHE A 486 -3.13 25.23 -5.52
C PHE A 486 -3.92 26.46 -5.99
N PRO A 487 -4.08 26.68 -7.33
CA PRO A 487 -4.84 27.80 -7.89
C PRO A 487 -6.30 27.84 -7.44
N ALA A 488 -6.91 26.67 -7.18
CA ALA A 488 -8.28 26.57 -6.69
C ALA A 488 -8.44 27.17 -5.29
N VAL A 489 -7.49 26.90 -4.38
CA VAL A 489 -7.49 27.46 -3.03
C VAL A 489 -7.34 28.98 -3.06
N VAL A 490 -6.49 29.52 -3.95
CA VAL A 490 -6.34 30.97 -4.14
C VAL A 490 -7.67 31.62 -4.56
N LYS A 491 -8.40 31.00 -5.49
CA LYS A 491 -9.70 31.52 -5.95
C LYS A 491 -10.75 31.47 -4.84
N ILE A 492 -10.83 30.38 -4.09
CA ILE A 492 -11.79 30.20 -2.99
C ILE A 492 -11.51 31.21 -1.88
N VAL A 493 -10.26 31.32 -1.40
CA VAL A 493 -9.89 32.26 -0.33
C VAL A 493 -10.13 33.70 -0.76
N LYS A 494 -9.84 34.08 -2.01
CA LYS A 494 -10.16 35.43 -2.54
C LYS A 494 -11.65 35.70 -2.55
N ALA A 495 -12.46 34.75 -3.01
CA ALA A 495 -13.92 34.90 -3.04
C ALA A 495 -14.51 35.07 -1.62
N TYR A 496 -14.03 34.30 -0.65
CA TYR A 496 -14.44 34.42 0.76
C TYR A 496 -13.95 35.73 1.40
N ARG A 497 -12.71 36.15 1.13
CA ARG A 497 -12.17 37.44 1.56
C ARG A 497 -13.08 38.59 1.10
N ASP A 498 -13.41 38.60 -0.19
CA ASP A 498 -14.21 39.66 -0.79
C ASP A 498 -15.65 39.64 -0.28
N ALA A 499 -16.24 38.46 -0.08
CA ALA A 499 -17.60 38.29 0.44
C ALA A 499 -17.77 38.64 1.93
N LYS A 500 -16.76 38.41 2.75
CA LYS A 500 -16.79 38.58 4.22
C LYS A 500 -16.02 39.80 4.71
N GLY A 501 -15.32 40.53 3.84
CA GLY A 501 -14.51 41.68 4.20
C GLY A 501 -13.29 41.35 5.09
N LEU A 502 -12.68 40.16 4.88
CA LEU A 502 -11.56 39.68 5.70
C LEU A 502 -10.23 40.23 5.16
N ASP A 503 -9.33 40.63 6.08
CA ASP A 503 -7.98 41.08 5.72
C ASP A 503 -7.02 39.89 5.64
N ILE A 504 -7.15 39.12 4.55
CA ILE A 504 -6.32 37.92 4.27
C ILE A 504 -5.59 38.12 2.95
N THR A 505 -4.29 37.94 2.94
CA THR A 505 -3.48 37.90 1.72
C THR A 505 -3.21 36.47 1.32
N VAL A 506 -3.59 36.09 0.08
CA VAL A 506 -3.31 34.76 -0.47
C VAL A 506 -2.47 34.90 -1.74
N GLU A 507 -1.35 34.17 -1.79
CA GLU A 507 -0.40 34.19 -2.88
C GLU A 507 -0.10 32.77 -3.38
N MET A 508 0.18 32.66 -4.68
CA MET A 508 0.70 31.43 -5.26
C MET A 508 2.15 31.26 -4.85
N GLN A 509 2.52 30.04 -4.43
CA GLN A 509 3.91 29.70 -4.19
C GLN A 509 4.64 29.59 -5.54
N GLU A 510 5.55 30.51 -5.86
CA GLU A 510 6.35 30.44 -7.08
C GLU A 510 7.27 29.22 -7.03
N GLY A 511 7.18 28.35 -8.03
CA GLY A 511 8.13 27.24 -8.26
C GLY A 511 7.58 25.85 -8.45
N MET A 512 6.29 25.57 -8.25
CA MET A 512 5.67 24.30 -8.67
C MET A 512 4.81 24.54 -9.91
N LYS A 513 5.37 24.24 -11.09
CA LYS A 513 4.56 23.91 -12.26
C LYS A 513 4.00 22.51 -12.05
N LEU A 514 2.66 22.40 -12.04
CA LEU A 514 1.94 21.15 -12.13
C LEU A 514 2.38 20.31 -13.31
#